data_cb39be9a45c843afe8f898f895e17b91
#
_entry.id   cb39be9a45c843afe8f898f895e17b91
#
_cell.length_a   1.000
_cell.length_b   1.000
_cell.length_c   1.000
_cell.angle_alpha   90.00
_cell.angle_beta   90.00
_cell.angle_gamma   90.00
#
_symmetry.space_group_name_H-M   'P 1'
#
loop_
_entity.id
_entity.type
_entity.pdbx_description
1 polymer ?
#
loop_
_entity_poly.entity_id
_entity_poly.type
_entity_poly.pdbx_seq_one_letter_code
_entity_poly.pdbx_strand_id
1 'polypeptide(L)'
;MSSKIITVWGGKNSGKTTFSINLACTLASRDRLVGLISSNLMFGEHQIFFGQDVPNHKSLFEALNTENPNIGEKFAVYEENKNLFFLSLPTKYSGLLCETVTLQSVEKMINIASLAFDVLIIDGSPEVSNPISGVGLWLADTIFTLHKPSVAALMWYQGMSGFAHEMNIKDKQLHILQAANGEFDDKTYREMSEFSVCFELPYVKRAGELQNAGTPMYFFHDRSCKRYNRVFEKITDKICGGENP
;
A
#
# COMPACT_ATOMS: atom_id res chain seq x y z
N MET A 1 19.05 11.35 4.43
CA MET A 1 18.46 10.68 3.24
C MET A 1 17.09 11.29 3.04
N SER A 2 16.64 11.55 1.80
CA SER A 2 15.27 11.97 1.56
C SER A 2 14.35 10.76 1.74
N SER A 3 13.23 10.92 2.44
CA SER A 3 12.18 9.91 2.54
C SER A 3 11.68 9.52 1.16
N LYS A 4 11.28 8.25 1.00
CA LYS A 4 10.67 7.78 -0.24
C LYS A 4 9.17 7.56 -0.06
N ILE A 5 8.36 8.23 -0.85
CA ILE A 5 6.91 8.05 -0.85
C ILE A 5 6.52 7.01 -1.92
N ILE A 6 5.86 5.95 -1.48
CA ILE A 6 5.40 4.86 -2.34
C ILE A 6 3.89 4.79 -2.26
N THR A 7 3.20 4.82 -3.39
CA THR A 7 1.75 4.58 -3.42
C THR A 7 1.46 3.25 -4.10
N VAL A 8 0.64 2.43 -3.44
CA VAL A 8 0.14 1.17 -3.99
C VAL A 8 -1.26 1.41 -4.55
N TRP A 9 -1.42 1.20 -5.84
CA TRP A 9 -2.64 1.49 -6.56
C TRP A 9 -3.10 0.28 -7.38
N GLY A 10 -4.34 0.27 -7.86
CA GLY A 10 -4.85 -0.85 -8.64
C GLY A 10 -6.36 -0.98 -8.55
N GLY A 11 -6.96 -1.76 -9.41
CA GLY A 11 -8.39 -2.01 -9.45
C GLY A 11 -8.92 -2.64 -8.15
N LYS A 12 -10.24 -2.77 -8.06
CA LYS A 12 -10.89 -3.41 -6.91
C LYS A 12 -10.41 -4.86 -6.78
N ASN A 13 -10.16 -5.30 -5.55
CA ASN A 13 -9.70 -6.66 -5.22
C ASN A 13 -8.38 -7.09 -5.89
N SER A 14 -7.53 -6.14 -6.30
CA SER A 14 -6.20 -6.43 -6.87
C SER A 14 -5.14 -6.83 -5.83
N GLY A 15 -5.47 -6.86 -4.54
CA GLY A 15 -4.56 -7.26 -3.46
C GLY A 15 -3.66 -6.14 -2.94
N LYS A 16 -4.05 -4.87 -3.15
CA LYS A 16 -3.27 -3.69 -2.71
C LYS A 16 -2.87 -3.75 -1.25
N THR A 17 -3.83 -3.89 -0.35
CA THR A 17 -3.58 -3.92 1.10
C THR A 17 -2.65 -5.06 1.49
N THR A 18 -2.86 -6.26 0.94
CA THR A 18 -1.96 -7.40 1.15
C THR A 18 -0.54 -7.08 0.67
N PHE A 19 -0.41 -6.45 -0.49
CA PHE A 19 0.89 -6.03 -1.04
C PHE A 19 1.54 -4.97 -0.16
N SER A 20 0.82 -3.91 0.19
CA SER A 20 1.32 -2.77 0.99
C SER A 20 1.87 -3.25 2.33
N ILE A 21 1.15 -4.13 3.01
CA ILE A 21 1.56 -4.68 4.32
C ILE A 21 2.80 -5.56 4.20
N ASN A 22 2.86 -6.47 3.21
CA ASN A 22 4.03 -7.34 3.05
C ASN A 22 5.27 -6.55 2.57
N LEU A 23 5.09 -5.52 1.75
CA LEU A 23 6.17 -4.58 1.40
C LEU A 23 6.68 -3.84 2.64
N ALA A 24 5.77 -3.33 3.47
CA ALA A 24 6.12 -2.64 4.71
C ALA A 24 6.88 -3.56 5.67
N CYS A 25 6.42 -4.80 5.87
CA CYS A 25 7.13 -5.79 6.68
C CYS A 25 8.53 -6.10 6.14
N THR A 26 8.68 -6.25 4.82
CA THR A 26 9.98 -6.55 4.20
C THR A 26 10.96 -5.39 4.36
N LEU A 27 10.51 -4.15 4.15
CA LEU A 27 11.36 -2.95 4.34
C LEU A 27 11.76 -2.77 5.81
N ALA A 28 10.80 -2.92 6.73
CA ALA A 28 11.07 -2.78 8.16
C ALA A 28 12.02 -3.86 8.69
N SER A 29 12.01 -5.06 8.12
CA SER A 29 12.98 -6.14 8.46
C SER A 29 14.40 -5.87 7.97
N ARG A 30 14.58 -4.87 7.10
CA ARG A 30 15.89 -4.39 6.62
C ARG A 30 16.29 -3.07 7.30
N ASP A 31 15.86 -2.88 8.54
CA ASP A 31 16.17 -1.73 9.38
C ASP A 31 15.75 -0.37 8.80
N ARG A 32 14.74 -0.36 7.89
CA ARG A 32 14.14 0.89 7.42
C ARG A 32 12.98 1.27 8.34
N LEU A 33 12.92 2.54 8.72
CA LEU A 33 11.78 3.09 9.44
C LEU A 33 10.63 3.33 8.46
N VAL A 34 9.56 2.52 8.59
CA VAL A 34 8.47 2.47 7.62
C VAL A 34 7.17 2.99 8.22
N GLY A 35 6.55 3.96 7.55
CA GLY A 35 5.18 4.39 7.80
C GLY A 35 4.24 3.82 6.73
N LEU A 36 3.11 3.22 7.14
CA LEU A 36 2.08 2.68 6.27
C LEU A 36 0.76 3.39 6.53
N ILE A 37 0.20 4.08 5.53
CA ILE A 37 -1.06 4.83 5.63
C ILE A 37 -2.17 4.09 4.87
N SER A 38 -3.29 3.81 5.54
CA SER A 38 -4.50 3.30 4.91
C SER A 38 -5.30 4.44 4.26
N SER A 39 -5.74 4.25 3.02
CA SER A 39 -6.72 5.13 2.38
C SER A 39 -8.18 4.76 2.72
N ASN A 40 -8.41 3.71 3.48
CA ASN A 40 -9.75 3.28 3.87
C ASN A 40 -10.32 4.23 4.92
N LEU A 41 -11.35 5.01 4.53
CA LEU A 41 -12.07 5.96 5.38
C LEU A 41 -13.36 5.38 6.00
N MET A 42 -13.62 4.10 5.79
CA MET A 42 -14.85 3.44 6.26
C MET A 42 -14.63 2.63 7.53
N PHE A 43 -13.49 1.95 7.64
CA PHE A 43 -13.14 1.12 8.80
C PHE A 43 -11.63 0.92 8.89
N GLY A 44 -11.16 0.47 10.06
CA GLY A 44 -9.76 0.16 10.31
C GLY A 44 -9.35 -1.16 9.65
N GLU A 45 -8.86 -1.10 8.40
CA GLU A 45 -8.53 -2.28 7.60
C GLU A 45 -7.21 -2.93 8.02
N HIS A 46 -6.16 -2.13 8.28
CA HIS A 46 -4.83 -2.65 8.60
C HIS A 46 -4.79 -3.51 9.87
N GLN A 47 -5.69 -3.24 10.84
CA GLN A 47 -5.82 -4.03 12.06
C GLN A 47 -6.14 -5.49 11.81
N ILE A 48 -6.91 -5.78 10.75
CA ILE A 48 -7.26 -7.16 10.37
C ILE A 48 -5.99 -7.94 10.00
N PHE A 49 -5.06 -7.28 9.31
CA PHE A 49 -3.82 -7.90 8.85
C PHE A 49 -2.75 -8.01 9.94
N PHE A 50 -2.72 -7.05 10.86
CA PHE A 50 -1.73 -7.03 11.94
C PHE A 50 -2.23 -7.71 13.23
N GLY A 51 -3.51 -8.07 13.30
CA GLY A 51 -4.11 -8.64 14.51
C GLY A 51 -3.98 -7.73 15.73
N GLN A 52 -3.86 -6.41 15.52
CA GLN A 52 -3.56 -5.43 16.55
C GLN A 52 -4.54 -4.28 16.52
N ASP A 53 -5.11 -3.91 17.67
CA ASP A 53 -5.99 -2.76 17.79
C ASP A 53 -5.24 -1.43 17.68
N VAL A 54 -5.90 -0.43 17.10
CA VAL A 54 -5.40 0.95 17.04
C VAL A 54 -6.19 1.80 18.05
N PRO A 55 -5.53 2.41 19.05
CA PRO A 55 -6.18 3.29 19.99
C PRO A 55 -6.62 4.59 19.30
N ASN A 56 -7.70 5.20 19.79
CA ASN A 56 -8.29 6.39 19.17
C ASN A 56 -7.31 7.55 18.98
N HIS A 57 -6.39 7.77 19.92
CA HIS A 57 -5.41 8.86 19.87
C HIS A 57 -4.25 8.59 18.87
N LYS A 58 -4.15 7.36 18.35
CA LYS A 58 -3.20 6.95 17.30
C LYS A 58 -3.98 6.50 16.08
N SER A 59 -4.62 7.41 15.39
CA SER A 59 -5.51 7.07 14.29
C SER A 59 -5.37 8.02 13.10
N LEU A 60 -5.82 7.57 11.95
CA LEU A 60 -5.87 8.36 10.73
C LEU A 60 -6.66 9.67 10.93
N PHE A 61 -7.78 9.60 11.67
CA PHE A 61 -8.60 10.77 11.96
C PHE A 61 -7.83 11.82 12.78
N GLU A 62 -7.15 11.39 13.83
CA GLU A 62 -6.31 12.26 14.65
C GLU A 62 -5.14 12.87 13.85
N ALA A 63 -4.54 12.09 12.95
CA ALA A 63 -3.46 12.57 12.09
C ALA A 63 -3.92 13.65 11.10
N LEU A 64 -5.14 13.50 10.54
CA LEU A 64 -5.71 14.47 9.60
C LEU A 64 -6.11 15.80 10.28
N ASN A 65 -6.49 15.74 11.55
CA ASN A 65 -6.96 16.90 12.33
C ASN A 65 -5.86 17.53 13.21
N THR A 66 -4.63 16.98 13.21
CA THR A 66 -3.56 17.51 14.04
C THR A 66 -2.80 18.65 13.36
N GLU A 67 -2.51 19.70 14.12
CA GLU A 67 -1.53 20.72 13.74
C GLU A 67 -0.11 20.39 14.21
N ASN A 68 0.04 19.31 14.98
CA ASN A 68 1.31 18.93 15.57
C ASN A 68 2.30 18.43 14.50
N PRO A 69 3.53 18.95 14.45
CA PRO A 69 4.59 18.45 13.59
C PRO A 69 5.02 17.00 13.91
N ASN A 70 4.73 16.49 15.12
CA ASN A 70 5.05 15.12 15.53
C ASN A 70 3.98 14.12 15.08
N ILE A 71 3.64 14.10 13.81
CA ILE A 71 2.63 13.19 13.26
C ILE A 71 2.97 11.71 13.47
N GLY A 72 4.24 11.35 13.60
CA GLY A 72 4.70 10.00 13.93
C GLY A 72 4.09 9.43 15.21
N GLU A 73 3.74 10.30 16.19
CA GLU A 73 3.06 9.89 17.43
C GLU A 73 1.62 9.41 17.19
N LYS A 74 1.02 9.76 16.03
CA LYS A 74 -0.32 9.35 15.64
C LYS A 74 -0.35 7.96 14.97
N PHE A 75 0.81 7.43 14.60
CA PHE A 75 0.93 6.08 14.07
C PHE A 75 0.96 5.05 15.21
N ALA A 76 0.33 3.91 14.99
CA ALA A 76 0.50 2.74 15.83
C ALA A 76 1.80 2.03 15.43
N VAL A 77 2.57 1.59 16.41
CA VAL A 77 3.76 0.75 16.18
C VAL A 77 3.29 -0.69 16.06
N TYR A 78 3.77 -1.43 15.06
CA TYR A 78 3.49 -2.85 14.96
C TYR A 78 4.27 -3.62 16.03
N GLU A 79 3.57 -4.42 16.85
CA GLU A 79 4.16 -5.08 18.03
C GLU A 79 5.29 -6.05 17.67
N GLU A 80 5.18 -6.73 16.53
CA GLU A 80 6.18 -7.71 16.06
C GLU A 80 7.40 -7.06 15.36
N ASN A 81 7.32 -5.75 15.01
CA ASN A 81 8.44 -5.04 14.39
C ASN A 81 8.40 -3.54 14.70
N LYS A 82 9.32 -3.09 15.54
CA LYS A 82 9.41 -1.69 16.01
C LYS A 82 9.77 -0.67 14.93
N ASN A 83 10.22 -1.12 13.76
CA ASN A 83 10.51 -0.25 12.61
C ASN A 83 9.29 -0.06 11.70
N LEU A 84 8.16 -0.75 11.98
CA LEU A 84 6.92 -0.64 11.21
C LEU A 84 5.86 0.11 12.00
N PHE A 85 5.42 1.20 11.41
CA PHE A 85 4.37 2.07 11.93
C PHE A 85 3.21 2.09 10.94
N PHE A 86 1.98 2.09 11.43
CA PHE A 86 0.82 2.14 10.55
C PHE A 86 -0.25 3.11 11.04
N LEU A 87 -0.94 3.72 10.10
CA LEU A 87 -1.97 4.71 10.30
C LEU A 87 -3.27 4.22 9.65
N SER A 88 -4.27 3.93 10.46
CA SER A 88 -5.58 3.41 10.06
C SER A 88 -6.66 3.97 10.96
N LEU A 89 -7.94 3.82 10.60
CA LEU A 89 -9.04 4.12 11.51
C LEU A 89 -9.07 3.10 12.66
N PRO A 90 -9.50 3.47 13.86
CA PRO A 90 -9.67 2.52 14.98
C PRO A 90 -10.75 1.47 14.68
N THR A 91 -10.63 0.28 15.26
CA THR A 91 -11.54 -0.85 15.00
C THR A 91 -13.03 -0.53 15.27
N LYS A 92 -13.29 0.29 16.30
CA LYS A 92 -14.65 0.66 16.71
C LYS A 92 -15.13 1.99 16.13
N TYR A 93 -14.35 2.59 15.24
CA TYR A 93 -14.66 3.88 14.65
C TYR A 93 -15.45 3.72 13.36
N SER A 94 -16.54 4.45 13.21
CA SER A 94 -17.29 4.54 11.96
C SER A 94 -16.76 5.69 11.10
N GLY A 95 -16.30 5.42 9.90
CA GLY A 95 -15.86 6.43 8.93
C GLY A 95 -16.97 7.43 8.54
N LEU A 96 -18.23 7.09 8.80
CA LEU A 96 -19.37 8.00 8.61
C LEU A 96 -19.38 9.18 9.59
N LEU A 97 -18.61 9.06 10.69
CA LEU A 97 -18.45 10.11 11.69
C LEU A 97 -17.20 10.97 11.47
N CYS A 98 -16.40 10.66 10.43
CA CYS A 98 -15.26 11.47 10.03
C CYS A 98 -15.76 12.84 9.53
N GLU A 99 -15.15 13.90 10.02
CA GLU A 99 -15.29 15.22 9.44
C GLU A 99 -14.80 15.24 8.00
N THR A 100 -15.11 16.27 7.24
CA THR A 100 -14.74 16.36 5.83
C THR A 100 -13.22 16.29 5.68
N VAL A 101 -12.72 15.24 5.05
CA VAL A 101 -11.31 15.08 4.70
C VAL A 101 -11.00 15.92 3.48
N THR A 102 -10.12 16.92 3.61
CA THR A 102 -9.72 17.80 2.52
C THR A 102 -8.42 17.37 1.88
N LEU A 103 -8.21 17.71 0.60
CA LEU A 103 -6.93 17.46 -0.09
C LEU A 103 -5.78 18.15 0.66
N GLN A 104 -5.99 19.35 1.17
CA GLN A 104 -4.98 20.12 1.89
C GLN A 104 -4.57 19.44 3.22
N SER A 105 -5.54 18.92 3.99
CA SER A 105 -5.21 18.20 5.24
C SER A 105 -4.44 16.92 4.97
N VAL A 106 -4.78 16.21 3.90
CA VAL A 106 -4.08 14.98 3.48
C VAL A 106 -2.66 15.31 2.98
N GLU A 107 -2.51 16.33 2.14
CA GLU A 107 -1.20 16.76 1.64
C GLU A 107 -0.26 17.15 2.80
N LYS A 108 -0.77 17.97 3.74
CA LYS A 108 -0.03 18.34 4.96
C LYS A 108 0.38 17.10 5.76
N MET A 109 -0.55 16.17 5.97
CA MET A 109 -0.30 14.93 6.71
C MET A 109 0.80 14.08 6.04
N ILE A 110 0.71 13.84 4.73
CA ILE A 110 1.68 13.02 4.00
C ILE A 110 3.06 13.69 4.01
N ASN A 111 3.13 15.01 3.76
CA ASN A 111 4.40 15.75 3.76
C ASN A 111 5.07 15.73 5.14
N ILE A 112 4.34 15.89 6.23
CA ILE A 112 4.92 15.81 7.58
C ILE A 112 5.33 14.36 7.89
N ALA A 113 4.50 13.36 7.54
CA ALA A 113 4.82 11.96 7.75
C ALA A 113 6.07 11.53 6.98
N SER A 114 6.27 12.04 5.77
CA SER A 114 7.46 11.73 4.98
C SER A 114 8.77 12.19 5.63
N LEU A 115 8.73 13.16 6.55
CA LEU A 115 9.91 13.59 7.29
C LEU A 115 10.25 12.67 8.48
N ALA A 116 9.28 11.85 8.91
CA ALA A 116 9.42 10.98 10.08
C ALA A 116 9.89 9.55 9.73
N PHE A 117 9.77 9.13 8.46
CA PHE A 117 10.03 7.76 8.02
C PHE A 117 11.04 7.73 6.86
N ASP A 118 11.85 6.66 6.77
CA ASP A 118 12.72 6.42 5.61
C ASP A 118 11.88 6.09 4.36
N VAL A 119 10.78 5.35 4.57
CA VAL A 119 9.83 4.99 3.52
C VAL A 119 8.41 5.19 4.04
N LEU A 120 7.61 5.94 3.29
CA LEU A 120 6.20 6.13 3.56
C LEU A 120 5.40 5.40 2.46
N ILE A 121 4.59 4.42 2.87
CA ILE A 121 3.74 3.64 1.96
C ILE A 121 2.30 4.10 2.12
N ILE A 122 1.64 4.38 1.00
CA ILE A 122 0.21 4.71 0.95
C ILE A 122 -0.52 3.53 0.31
N ASP A 123 -1.31 2.82 1.11
CA ASP A 123 -2.22 1.77 0.65
C ASP A 123 -3.46 2.41 0.02
N GLY A 124 -3.42 2.56 -1.30
CA GLY A 124 -4.37 3.35 -2.06
C GLY A 124 -5.68 2.64 -2.37
N SER A 125 -6.73 3.43 -2.59
CA SER A 125 -8.03 3.02 -3.13
C SER A 125 -7.99 2.91 -4.66
N PRO A 126 -8.84 2.09 -5.29
CA PRO A 126 -9.02 2.12 -6.74
C PRO A 126 -9.59 3.45 -7.24
N GLU A 127 -10.32 4.18 -6.40
CA GLU A 127 -10.93 5.46 -6.73
C GLU A 127 -9.93 6.61 -6.47
N VAL A 128 -9.60 7.37 -7.52
CA VAL A 128 -8.75 8.56 -7.43
C VAL A 128 -9.42 9.72 -6.71
N SER A 129 -10.75 9.68 -6.60
CA SER A 129 -11.53 10.64 -5.80
C SER A 129 -11.35 10.48 -4.29
N ASN A 130 -10.79 9.35 -3.83
CA ASN A 130 -10.38 9.20 -2.44
C ASN A 130 -9.21 10.16 -2.17
N PRO A 131 -9.34 11.13 -1.22
CA PRO A 131 -8.35 12.18 -1.04
C PRO A 131 -6.94 11.64 -0.71
N ILE A 132 -6.86 10.58 0.10
CA ILE A 132 -5.57 9.98 0.50
C ILE A 132 -4.91 9.32 -0.72
N SER A 133 -5.68 8.60 -1.53
CA SER A 133 -5.17 7.96 -2.74
C SER A 133 -4.76 8.98 -3.80
N GLY A 134 -5.60 9.99 -4.05
CA GLY A 134 -5.33 11.02 -5.04
C GLY A 134 -4.06 11.82 -4.72
N VAL A 135 -3.95 12.31 -3.49
CA VAL A 135 -2.74 13.04 -3.03
C VAL A 135 -1.54 12.11 -2.98
N GLY A 136 -1.72 10.86 -2.52
CA GLY A 136 -0.67 9.86 -2.49
C GLY A 136 -0.09 9.57 -3.88
N LEU A 137 -0.92 9.44 -4.90
CA LEU A 137 -0.48 9.26 -6.30
C LEU A 137 0.32 10.47 -6.80
N TRP A 138 -0.13 11.67 -6.48
CA TRP A 138 0.54 12.90 -6.89
C TRP A 138 1.92 13.07 -6.26
N LEU A 139 2.03 12.81 -4.94
CA LEU A 139 3.27 12.97 -4.18
C LEU A 139 4.24 11.79 -4.33
N ALA A 140 3.80 10.64 -4.86
CA ALA A 140 4.61 9.44 -4.93
C ALA A 140 5.89 9.60 -5.76
N ASP A 141 7.00 9.06 -5.26
CA ASP A 141 8.23 8.82 -6.01
C ASP A 141 8.13 7.54 -6.85
N THR A 142 7.37 6.55 -6.35
CA THR A 142 7.14 5.27 -7.01
C THR A 142 5.69 4.84 -6.79
N ILE A 143 5.04 4.35 -7.83
CA ILE A 143 3.69 3.82 -7.78
C ILE A 143 3.71 2.34 -8.16
N PHE A 144 3.31 1.47 -7.25
CA PHE A 144 3.06 0.07 -7.59
C PHE A 144 1.62 -0.10 -8.07
N THR A 145 1.44 -0.35 -9.35
CA THR A 145 0.13 -0.58 -9.94
C THR A 145 -0.15 -2.08 -10.02
N LEU A 146 -1.08 -2.56 -9.20
CA LEU A 146 -1.39 -3.97 -9.05
C LEU A 146 -2.49 -4.41 -10.01
N HIS A 147 -2.22 -5.50 -10.70
CA HIS A 147 -3.12 -6.14 -11.64
C HIS A 147 -3.43 -7.57 -11.20
N LYS A 148 -4.69 -7.88 -11.00
CA LYS A 148 -5.19 -9.26 -10.91
C LYS A 148 -5.88 -9.57 -12.24
N PRO A 149 -5.38 -10.52 -13.04
CA PRO A 149 -5.87 -10.78 -14.39
C PRO A 149 -7.38 -10.97 -14.43
N SER A 150 -8.07 -10.06 -15.09
CA SER A 150 -9.51 -10.09 -15.35
C SER A 150 -9.89 -9.02 -16.37
N VAL A 151 -11.02 -9.16 -17.04
CA VAL A 151 -11.58 -8.13 -17.94
C VAL A 151 -11.82 -6.82 -17.17
N ALA A 152 -12.32 -6.91 -15.94
CA ALA A 152 -12.59 -5.73 -15.11
C ALA A 152 -11.29 -4.96 -14.77
N ALA A 153 -10.17 -5.66 -14.54
CA ALA A 153 -8.87 -5.04 -14.28
C ALA A 153 -8.31 -4.34 -15.53
N LEU A 154 -8.50 -4.91 -16.72
CA LEU A 154 -8.14 -4.25 -17.99
C LEU A 154 -8.95 -2.98 -18.22
N MET A 155 -10.27 -3.07 -18.08
CA MET A 155 -11.17 -1.92 -18.26
C MET A 155 -10.88 -0.82 -17.25
N TRP A 156 -10.63 -1.19 -15.99
CA TRP A 156 -10.24 -0.22 -14.97
C TRP A 156 -8.96 0.51 -15.35
N TYR A 157 -7.92 -0.22 -15.76
CA TYR A 157 -6.63 0.39 -16.13
C TYR A 157 -6.76 1.28 -17.37
N GLN A 158 -7.48 0.84 -18.39
CA GLN A 158 -7.76 1.66 -19.58
C GLN A 158 -8.48 2.96 -19.22
N GLY A 159 -9.48 2.88 -18.33
CA GLY A 159 -10.19 4.07 -17.83
C GLY A 159 -9.31 5.03 -17.02
N MET A 160 -8.27 4.49 -16.36
CA MET A 160 -7.33 5.29 -15.54
C MET A 160 -6.10 5.76 -16.30
N SER A 161 -5.85 5.27 -17.51
CA SER A 161 -4.63 5.62 -18.29
C SER A 161 -4.57 7.09 -18.65
N GLY A 162 -5.71 7.72 -19.02
CA GLY A 162 -5.83 9.15 -19.29
C GLY A 162 -5.50 9.97 -18.05
N PHE A 163 -6.07 9.63 -16.91
CA PHE A 163 -5.75 10.27 -15.62
C PHE A 163 -4.26 10.16 -15.30
N ALA A 164 -3.66 8.98 -15.44
CA ALA A 164 -2.25 8.77 -15.18
C ALA A 164 -1.35 9.62 -16.10
N HIS A 165 -1.76 9.85 -17.33
CA HIS A 165 -1.06 10.73 -18.27
C HIS A 165 -1.17 12.20 -17.86
N GLU A 166 -2.38 12.68 -17.59
CA GLU A 166 -2.63 14.09 -17.19
C GLU A 166 -1.91 14.46 -15.89
N MET A 167 -1.84 13.53 -14.94
CA MET A 167 -1.15 13.70 -13.66
C MET A 167 0.37 13.50 -13.74
N ASN A 168 0.93 13.18 -14.91
CA ASN A 168 2.36 12.87 -15.12
C ASN A 168 2.89 11.77 -14.18
N ILE A 169 2.07 10.78 -13.87
CA ILE A 169 2.44 9.67 -12.97
C ILE A 169 2.76 8.38 -13.72
N LYS A 170 2.62 8.34 -15.04
CA LYS A 170 2.82 7.15 -15.86
C LYS A 170 4.23 6.57 -15.71
N ASP A 171 5.25 7.42 -15.74
CA ASP A 171 6.65 6.99 -15.65
C ASP A 171 7.07 6.57 -14.24
N LYS A 172 6.26 6.90 -13.22
CA LYS A 172 6.47 6.45 -11.83
C LYS A 172 5.89 5.06 -11.57
N GLN A 173 5.11 4.49 -12.51
CA GLN A 173 4.41 3.23 -12.31
C GLN A 173 5.31 2.01 -12.54
N LEU A 174 5.28 1.10 -11.58
CA LEU A 174 5.82 -0.25 -11.68
C LEU A 174 4.64 -1.24 -11.62
N HIS A 175 4.38 -1.89 -12.74
CA HIS A 175 3.24 -2.80 -12.85
C HIS A 175 3.54 -4.16 -12.26
N ILE A 176 2.69 -4.58 -11.32
CA ILE A 176 2.79 -5.84 -10.61
C ILE A 176 1.63 -6.74 -11.03
N LEU A 177 1.94 -7.90 -11.56
CA LEU A 177 0.95 -8.92 -11.88
C LEU A 177 0.78 -9.87 -10.69
N GLN A 178 -0.40 -9.95 -10.16
CA GLN A 178 -0.73 -10.92 -9.12
C GLN A 178 -1.34 -12.15 -9.78
N ALA A 179 -0.69 -13.31 -9.65
CA ALA A 179 -1.18 -14.54 -10.23
C ALA A 179 -2.61 -14.83 -9.75
N ALA A 180 -3.52 -15.03 -10.70
CA ALA A 180 -4.88 -15.45 -10.45
C ALA A 180 -4.94 -16.98 -10.29
N ASN A 181 -6.01 -17.47 -9.69
CA ASN A 181 -6.23 -18.92 -9.51
C ASN A 181 -6.81 -19.58 -10.79
N GLY A 182 -6.29 -19.21 -11.96
CA GLY A 182 -6.73 -19.81 -13.25
C GLY A 182 -8.04 -19.26 -13.80
N GLU A 183 -8.59 -18.18 -13.23
CA GLU A 183 -9.85 -17.58 -13.69
C GLU A 183 -9.70 -16.81 -15.02
N PHE A 184 -8.51 -16.31 -15.30
CA PHE A 184 -8.16 -15.62 -16.53
C PHE A 184 -6.70 -15.95 -16.89
N ASP A 185 -6.43 -16.20 -18.16
CA ASP A 185 -5.09 -16.56 -18.62
C ASP A 185 -4.14 -15.36 -18.56
N ASP A 186 -3.04 -15.53 -17.81
CA ASP A 186 -2.05 -14.48 -17.59
C ASP A 186 -1.37 -14.03 -18.92
N LYS A 187 -1.21 -14.95 -19.88
CA LYS A 187 -0.63 -14.64 -21.19
C LYS A 187 -1.55 -13.73 -21.98
N THR A 188 -2.82 -14.10 -22.10
CA THR A 188 -3.85 -13.28 -22.75
C THR A 188 -3.97 -11.91 -22.09
N TYR A 189 -3.92 -11.84 -20.76
CA TYR A 189 -3.94 -10.57 -20.03
C TYR A 189 -2.79 -9.66 -20.43
N ARG A 190 -1.56 -10.20 -20.51
CA ARG A 190 -0.36 -9.45 -20.90
C ARG A 190 -0.43 -8.96 -22.36
N GLU A 191 -0.93 -9.80 -23.26
CA GLU A 191 -1.08 -9.44 -24.68
C GLU A 191 -2.10 -8.32 -24.88
N MET A 192 -3.12 -8.25 -24.02
CA MET A 192 -4.13 -7.19 -24.03
C MET A 192 -3.77 -5.94 -23.21
N SER A 193 -2.73 -6.03 -22.37
CA SER A 193 -2.28 -4.89 -21.56
C SER A 193 -1.31 -4.00 -22.34
N GLU A 194 -1.45 -2.69 -22.16
CA GLU A 194 -0.59 -1.68 -22.79
C GLU A 194 0.64 -1.33 -21.94
N PHE A 195 0.99 -2.17 -20.97
CA PHE A 195 2.09 -1.94 -20.05
C PHE A 195 2.98 -3.17 -19.91
N SER A 196 4.23 -2.94 -19.50
CA SER A 196 5.17 -4.02 -19.19
C SER A 196 5.10 -4.41 -17.72
N VAL A 197 4.93 -5.70 -17.43
CA VAL A 197 4.93 -6.24 -16.05
C VAL A 197 6.36 -6.24 -15.50
N CYS A 198 6.57 -5.54 -14.39
CA CYS A 198 7.86 -5.46 -13.72
C CYS A 198 8.13 -6.64 -12.78
N PHE A 199 7.11 -7.08 -12.06
CA PHE A 199 7.19 -8.20 -11.12
C PHE A 199 5.91 -9.04 -11.14
N GLU A 200 6.05 -10.32 -10.79
CA GLU A 200 4.94 -11.26 -10.69
C GLU A 200 4.87 -11.84 -9.29
N LEU A 201 3.71 -11.69 -8.67
CA LEU A 201 3.44 -12.28 -7.37
C LEU A 201 2.78 -13.65 -7.56
N PRO A 202 3.35 -14.73 -7.01
CA PRO A 202 2.75 -16.04 -7.11
C PRO A 202 1.45 -16.12 -6.29
N TYR A 203 0.51 -16.95 -6.74
CA TYR A 203 -0.70 -17.24 -5.99
C TYR A 203 -0.37 -17.97 -4.67
N VAL A 204 -0.91 -17.46 -3.56
CA VAL A 204 -0.83 -18.07 -2.23
C VAL A 204 -2.22 -18.51 -1.81
N LYS A 205 -2.50 -19.83 -1.88
CA LYS A 205 -3.84 -20.40 -1.59
C LYS A 205 -4.36 -20.02 -0.20
N ARG A 206 -3.47 -19.93 0.78
CA ARG A 206 -3.81 -19.62 2.17
C ARG A 206 -3.84 -18.11 2.49
N ALA A 207 -3.66 -17.22 1.52
CA ALA A 207 -3.56 -15.78 1.76
C ALA A 207 -4.74 -15.22 2.59
N GLY A 208 -5.98 -15.63 2.26
CA GLY A 208 -7.17 -15.20 3.00
C GLY A 208 -7.24 -15.78 4.44
N GLU A 209 -6.80 -17.02 4.64
CA GLU A 209 -6.72 -17.64 5.96
C GLU A 209 -5.72 -16.89 6.85
N LEU A 210 -4.54 -16.60 6.32
CA LEU A 210 -3.49 -15.87 7.04
C LEU A 210 -3.90 -14.44 7.37
N GLN A 211 -4.55 -13.76 6.43
CA GLN A 211 -5.12 -12.45 6.66
C GLN A 211 -6.15 -12.47 7.80
N ASN A 212 -7.07 -13.43 7.80
CA ASN A 212 -8.07 -13.55 8.85
C ASN A 212 -7.47 -13.94 10.22
N ALA A 213 -6.28 -14.55 10.22
CA ALA A 213 -5.53 -14.81 11.44
C ALA A 213 -4.77 -13.58 11.99
N GLY A 214 -4.84 -12.43 11.31
CA GLY A 214 -4.16 -11.22 11.72
C GLY A 214 -2.63 -11.29 11.62
N THR A 215 -2.11 -12.09 10.68
CA THR A 215 -0.67 -12.26 10.53
C THR A 215 -0.25 -12.06 9.07
N PRO A 216 0.62 -11.08 8.77
CA PRO A 216 1.12 -10.85 7.42
C PRO A 216 1.83 -12.08 6.84
N MET A 217 1.67 -12.32 5.54
CA MET A 217 2.31 -13.48 4.87
C MET A 217 3.84 -13.46 4.98
N TYR A 218 4.43 -12.30 5.19
CA TYR A 218 5.86 -12.13 5.43
C TYR A 218 6.41 -13.08 6.51
N PHE A 219 5.66 -13.30 7.59
CA PHE A 219 6.10 -14.13 8.73
C PHE A 219 5.96 -15.64 8.50
N PHE A 220 5.39 -16.07 7.39
CA PHE A 220 5.21 -17.48 7.07
C PHE A 220 6.32 -18.00 6.16
N HIS A 221 6.82 -19.21 6.48
CA HIS A 221 7.96 -19.81 5.81
C HIS A 221 7.63 -21.09 5.06
N ASP A 222 6.35 -21.37 4.80
CA ASP A 222 5.96 -22.43 3.88
C ASP A 222 6.42 -22.13 2.44
N ARG A 223 6.39 -23.14 1.56
CA ARG A 223 6.93 -23.02 0.20
C ARG A 223 6.27 -21.90 -0.63
N SER A 224 4.96 -21.69 -0.46
CA SER A 224 4.23 -20.67 -1.22
C SER A 224 4.54 -19.26 -0.72
N CYS A 225 4.52 -19.05 0.60
CA CYS A 225 4.89 -17.79 1.22
C CYS A 225 6.36 -17.41 0.97
N LYS A 226 7.29 -18.38 1.05
CA LYS A 226 8.70 -18.14 0.70
C LYS A 226 8.88 -17.66 -0.75
N ARG A 227 8.12 -18.23 -1.71
CA ARG A 227 8.18 -17.76 -3.10
C ARG A 227 7.62 -16.36 -3.24
N TYR A 228 6.52 -16.06 -2.54
CA TYR A 228 5.91 -14.75 -2.50
C TYR A 228 6.88 -13.73 -1.89
N ASN A 229 7.44 -14.01 -0.72
CA ASN A 229 8.37 -13.12 -0.01
C ASN A 229 9.64 -12.80 -0.80
N ARG A 230 10.19 -13.78 -1.57
CA ARG A 230 11.34 -13.52 -2.46
C ARG A 230 11.07 -12.45 -3.53
N VAL A 231 9.83 -12.27 -3.95
CA VAL A 231 9.49 -11.17 -4.88
C VAL A 231 9.60 -9.84 -4.18
N PHE A 232 9.16 -9.74 -2.93
CA PHE A 232 9.31 -8.52 -2.12
C PHE A 232 10.77 -8.17 -1.84
N GLU A 233 11.63 -9.17 -1.62
CA GLU A 233 13.08 -8.95 -1.51
C GLU A 233 13.61 -8.25 -2.78
N LYS A 234 13.27 -8.76 -3.98
CA LYS A 234 13.67 -8.15 -5.25
C LYS A 234 13.08 -6.75 -5.47
N ILE A 235 11.82 -6.54 -5.06
CA ILE A 235 11.19 -5.22 -5.09
C ILE A 235 11.95 -4.25 -4.19
N THR A 236 12.26 -4.69 -2.97
CA THR A 236 13.01 -3.89 -2.01
C THR A 236 14.42 -3.55 -2.51
N ASP A 237 15.12 -4.51 -3.12
CA ASP A 237 16.43 -4.25 -3.75
C ASP A 237 16.33 -3.18 -4.84
N LYS A 238 15.26 -3.21 -5.65
CA LYS A 238 15.03 -2.20 -6.68
C LYS A 238 14.72 -0.81 -6.09
N ILE A 239 13.97 -0.76 -5.00
CA ILE A 239 13.61 0.50 -4.32
C ILE A 239 14.82 1.09 -3.61
N CYS A 240 15.60 0.26 -2.91
CA CYS A 240 16.75 0.67 -2.10
C CYS A 240 18.07 0.66 -2.87
N GLY A 241 18.18 -0.09 -3.97
CA GLY A 241 19.41 -0.35 -4.74
C GLY A 241 19.91 0.82 -5.61
N GLY A 242 19.24 1.98 -5.55
CA GLY A 242 19.81 3.24 -6.05
C GLY A 242 20.84 3.87 -5.11
N GLU A 243 21.03 3.29 -3.94
CA GLU A 243 21.98 3.71 -2.91
C GLU A 243 23.02 2.60 -2.69
N ASN A 244 23.87 2.33 -3.68
CA ASN A 244 25.12 1.64 -3.39
C ASN A 244 26.08 2.64 -2.76
N PRO A 245 26.73 2.27 -1.64
CA PRO A 245 27.70 3.11 -0.93
C PRO A 245 28.95 3.43 -1.77
#